data_d3027744cdf37c93b55cbc69874bd20f
#
_entry.id   d3027744cdf37c93b55cbc69874bd20f
#
_cell.length_a   1.000
_cell.length_b   1.000
_cell.length_c   1.000
_cell.angle_alpha   90.00
_cell.angle_beta   90.00
_cell.angle_gamma   90.00
#
_symmetry.space_group_name_H-M   'P 1'
#
loop_
_entity.id
_entity.type
_entity.pdbx_description
1 polymer ?
#
loop_
_entity_poly.entity_id
_entity_poly.type
_entity_poly.pdbx_seq_one_letter_code
_entity_poly.pdbx_strand_id
1 'polypeptide(L)'
;MTADLRIDGDRLLRRIEELATIGPIDGGGSCRLALTDEDREGRDLVVTWMRDLGLDVTVDGIGNVVAVRPGRTDTPPVMTGSHIDTVRTGGRYDGNLGVLTGLEVLETLTERDIETLSLIHI
;
A
#
# COMPACT_ATOMS: atom_id res chain seq x y z
N MET A 1 -14.43 4.51 20.27
CA MET A 1 -15.06 5.63 19.56
C MET A 1 -14.15 6.07 18.44
N THR A 2 -14.71 6.29 17.26
CA THR A 2 -13.96 6.63 16.04
C THR A 2 -13.84 8.13 15.78
N ALA A 3 -14.45 8.98 16.62
CA ALA A 3 -14.50 10.43 16.41
C ALA A 3 -13.11 11.12 16.30
N ASP A 4 -12.08 10.54 16.92
CA ASP A 4 -10.71 11.05 16.92
C ASP A 4 -9.73 10.14 16.20
N LEU A 5 -10.22 9.26 15.33
CA LEU A 5 -9.37 8.37 14.55
C LEU A 5 -8.59 9.19 13.51
N ARG A 6 -7.26 9.15 13.61
CA ARG A 6 -6.33 9.83 12.71
C ARG A 6 -5.26 8.85 12.24
N ILE A 7 -4.87 8.98 10.99
CA ILE A 7 -3.70 8.30 10.45
C ILE A 7 -2.41 8.94 10.97
N ASP A 8 -1.32 8.20 10.91
CA ASP A 8 0.02 8.75 11.08
C ASP A 8 0.54 9.30 9.74
N GLY A 9 0.34 10.61 9.53
CA GLY A 9 0.75 11.28 8.29
C GLY A 9 2.27 11.25 8.07
N ASP A 10 3.08 11.29 9.12
CA ASP A 10 4.54 11.23 9.01
C ASP A 10 4.99 9.83 8.57
N ARG A 11 4.34 8.78 9.06
CA ARG A 11 4.59 7.40 8.61
C ARG A 11 4.23 7.22 7.14
N LEU A 12 3.09 7.74 6.71
CA LEU A 12 2.69 7.72 5.31
C LEU A 12 3.73 8.41 4.42
N LEU A 13 4.17 9.61 4.79
CA LEU A 13 5.17 10.36 4.04
C LEU A 13 6.51 9.63 3.99
N ARG A 14 6.98 9.06 5.10
CA ARG A 14 8.20 8.25 5.11
C ARG A 14 8.14 7.08 4.14
N ARG A 15 7.02 6.36 4.06
CA ARG A 15 6.83 5.26 3.10
C ARG A 15 6.85 5.74 1.65
N ILE A 16 6.22 6.88 1.38
CA ILE A 16 6.26 7.49 0.04
C ILE A 16 7.70 7.84 -0.34
N GLU A 17 8.46 8.45 0.56
CA GLU A 17 9.87 8.79 0.35
C GLU A 17 10.74 7.55 0.16
N GLU A 18 10.56 6.53 0.98
CA GLU A 18 11.31 5.28 0.87
C GLU A 18 11.01 4.56 -0.45
N LEU A 19 9.76 4.43 -0.85
CA LEU A 19 9.40 3.85 -2.15
C LEU A 19 9.97 4.67 -3.32
N ALA A 20 10.06 6.00 -3.19
CA ALA A 20 10.64 6.88 -4.20
C ALA A 20 12.16 6.71 -4.37
N THR A 21 12.85 6.02 -3.45
CA THR A 21 14.27 5.67 -3.62
C THR A 21 14.50 4.56 -4.64
N ILE A 22 13.44 3.86 -5.06
CA ILE A 22 13.50 2.80 -6.06
C ILE A 22 13.10 3.38 -7.41
N GLY A 23 14.05 3.42 -8.34
CA GLY A 23 13.89 4.04 -9.66
C GLY A 23 13.79 5.56 -9.63
N PRO A 24 14.63 6.28 -8.86
CA PRO A 24 14.57 7.74 -8.80
C PRO A 24 15.04 8.34 -10.14
N ILE A 25 14.49 9.50 -10.48
CA ILE A 25 14.91 10.31 -11.62
C ILE A 25 15.22 11.73 -11.19
N ASP A 26 15.95 12.46 -12.04
CA ASP A 26 16.25 13.86 -11.81
C ASP A 26 14.96 14.68 -11.64
N GLY A 27 14.97 15.62 -10.69
CA GLY A 27 13.81 16.42 -10.37
C GLY A 27 12.86 15.82 -9.32
N GLY A 28 13.21 14.65 -8.73
CA GLY A 28 12.50 14.07 -7.60
C GLY A 28 11.31 13.17 -7.96
N GLY A 29 11.18 12.78 -9.22
CA GLY A 29 10.20 11.82 -9.68
C GLY A 29 10.69 10.37 -9.59
N SER A 30 9.94 9.46 -10.22
CA SER A 30 10.23 8.04 -10.28
C SER A 30 10.04 7.47 -11.68
N CYS A 31 10.92 6.55 -12.05
CA CYS A 31 10.78 5.70 -13.23
C CYS A 31 10.77 4.23 -12.76
N ARG A 32 9.60 3.68 -12.60
CA ARG A 32 9.38 2.29 -12.15
C ARG A 32 8.34 1.66 -13.06
N LEU A 33 8.75 1.41 -14.31
CA LEU A 33 7.88 0.82 -15.33
C LEU A 33 7.49 -0.60 -14.92
N ALA A 34 6.25 -0.96 -15.19
CA ALA A 34 5.75 -2.31 -14.93
C ALA A 34 6.67 -3.37 -15.58
N LEU A 35 6.90 -4.46 -14.87
CA LEU A 35 7.74 -5.60 -15.28
C LEU A 35 9.24 -5.31 -15.41
N THR A 36 9.72 -4.20 -14.86
CA THR A 36 11.16 -3.93 -14.71
C THR A 36 11.69 -4.44 -13.37
N ASP A 37 13.00 -4.44 -13.20
CA ASP A 37 13.62 -4.77 -11.91
C ASP A 37 13.26 -3.77 -10.82
N GLU A 38 13.15 -2.49 -11.16
CA GLU A 38 12.69 -1.44 -10.25
C GLU A 38 11.24 -1.67 -9.80
N ASP A 39 10.35 -2.11 -10.70
CA ASP A 39 8.98 -2.47 -10.35
C ASP A 39 8.96 -3.67 -9.38
N ARG A 40 9.76 -4.70 -9.65
CA ARG A 40 9.88 -5.85 -8.75
C ARG A 40 10.37 -5.42 -7.38
N GLU A 41 11.42 -4.63 -7.30
CA GLU A 41 11.99 -4.13 -6.04
C GLU A 41 10.97 -3.30 -5.24
N GLY A 42 10.25 -2.40 -5.92
CA GLY A 42 9.18 -1.62 -5.29
C GLY A 42 8.03 -2.48 -4.77
N ARG A 43 7.62 -3.49 -5.52
CA ARG A 43 6.60 -4.45 -5.11
C ARG A 43 7.05 -5.28 -3.90
N ASP A 44 8.30 -5.76 -3.91
CA ASP A 44 8.86 -6.52 -2.79
C ASP A 44 8.88 -5.68 -1.50
N LEU A 45 9.23 -4.40 -1.60
CA LEU A 45 9.19 -3.48 -0.46
C LEU A 45 7.77 -3.31 0.08
N VAL A 46 6.79 -3.02 -0.78
CA VAL A 46 5.39 -2.85 -0.36
C VAL A 46 4.82 -4.14 0.24
N VAL A 47 5.10 -5.29 -0.37
CA VAL A 47 4.69 -6.60 0.15
C VAL A 47 5.31 -6.87 1.52
N THR A 48 6.56 -6.46 1.74
CA THR A 48 7.21 -6.57 3.05
C THR A 48 6.43 -5.78 4.09
N TRP A 49 6.07 -4.54 3.82
CA TRP A 49 5.25 -3.75 4.75
C TRP A 49 3.89 -4.36 5.02
N MET A 50 3.22 -4.91 3.98
CA MET A 50 1.94 -5.60 4.15
C MET A 50 2.06 -6.81 5.08
N ARG A 51 3.11 -7.62 4.91
CA ARG A 51 3.37 -8.79 5.75
C ARG A 51 3.75 -8.43 7.17
N ASP A 52 4.52 -7.37 7.36
CA ASP A 52 4.90 -6.87 8.69
C ASP A 52 3.68 -6.43 9.51
N LEU A 53 2.61 -5.99 8.85
CA LEU A 53 1.32 -5.72 9.48
C LEU A 53 0.48 -6.98 9.76
N GLY A 54 0.96 -8.15 9.41
CA GLY A 54 0.23 -9.41 9.56
C GLY A 54 -0.88 -9.61 8.54
N LEU A 55 -0.87 -8.89 7.42
CA LEU A 55 -1.83 -9.07 6.34
C LEU A 55 -1.54 -10.34 5.56
N ASP A 56 -2.60 -10.99 5.10
CA ASP A 56 -2.49 -12.13 4.19
C ASP A 56 -2.33 -11.63 2.75
N VAL A 57 -1.15 -11.90 2.16
CA VAL A 57 -0.77 -11.37 0.85
C VAL A 57 -0.82 -12.45 -0.20
N THR A 58 -1.56 -12.21 -1.27
CA THR A 58 -1.63 -13.06 -2.45
C THR A 58 -1.24 -12.29 -3.70
N VAL A 59 -0.73 -13.02 -4.70
CA VAL A 59 -0.44 -12.48 -6.04
C VAL A 59 -1.18 -13.34 -7.05
N ASP A 60 -1.99 -12.72 -7.89
CA ASP A 60 -2.76 -13.43 -8.90
C ASP A 60 -1.95 -13.78 -10.16
N GLY A 61 -2.58 -14.45 -11.11
CA GLY A 61 -1.94 -14.95 -12.33
C GLY A 61 -1.44 -13.87 -13.30
N ILE A 62 -1.85 -12.62 -13.14
CA ILE A 62 -1.37 -11.48 -13.94
C ILE A 62 -0.52 -10.50 -13.12
N GLY A 63 -0.27 -10.82 -11.85
CA GLY A 63 0.64 -10.07 -11.00
C GLY A 63 0.00 -9.02 -10.11
N ASN A 64 -1.34 -8.97 -9.99
CA ASN A 64 -1.95 -8.11 -8.98
C ASN A 64 -1.60 -8.61 -7.58
N VAL A 65 -1.19 -7.71 -6.72
CA VAL A 65 -0.94 -7.99 -5.30
C VAL A 65 -2.16 -7.59 -4.50
N VAL A 66 -2.67 -8.51 -3.69
CA VAL A 66 -3.79 -8.25 -2.79
C VAL A 66 -3.40 -8.63 -1.38
N ALA A 67 -3.51 -7.69 -0.46
CA ALA A 67 -3.34 -7.93 0.97
C ALA A 67 -4.70 -7.86 1.68
N VAL A 68 -4.96 -8.80 2.56
CA VAL A 68 -6.24 -8.95 3.24
C VAL A 68 -6.07 -8.78 4.74
N ARG A 69 -6.88 -7.90 5.32
CA ARG A 69 -7.08 -7.82 6.77
C ARG A 69 -8.40 -8.50 7.11
N PRO A 70 -8.42 -9.51 8.00
CA PRO A 70 -9.66 -10.19 8.36
C PRO A 70 -10.64 -9.25 9.04
N GLY A 71 -11.92 -9.52 8.85
CA GLY A 71 -13.03 -8.91 9.57
C GLY A 71 -13.74 -9.92 10.47
N ARG A 72 -14.80 -9.49 11.13
CA ARG A 72 -15.59 -10.34 12.05
C ARG A 72 -16.58 -11.25 11.35
N THR A 73 -16.91 -10.95 10.10
CA THR A 73 -17.91 -11.69 9.31
C THR A 73 -17.39 -11.98 7.91
N ASP A 74 -18.03 -12.93 7.24
CA ASP A 74 -17.78 -13.30 5.83
C ASP A 74 -18.58 -12.43 4.84
N THR A 75 -19.01 -11.25 5.25
CA THR A 75 -19.66 -10.31 4.34
C THR A 75 -18.68 -9.84 3.24
N PRO A 76 -19.18 -9.39 2.09
CA PRO A 76 -18.31 -8.90 1.02
C PRO A 76 -17.30 -7.89 1.51
N PRO A 77 -16.03 -7.96 1.06
CA PRO A 77 -14.96 -7.09 1.54
C PRO A 77 -15.15 -5.65 1.08
N VAL A 78 -14.64 -4.73 1.87
CA VAL A 78 -14.33 -3.37 1.39
C VAL A 78 -12.95 -3.43 0.73
N MET A 79 -12.82 -2.83 -0.44
CA MET A 79 -11.58 -2.82 -1.20
C MET A 79 -11.09 -1.40 -1.42
N THR A 80 -9.80 -1.20 -1.24
CA THR A 80 -9.07 0.01 -1.61
C THR A 80 -7.84 -0.39 -2.39
N GLY A 81 -7.33 0.46 -3.26
CA GLY A 81 -6.14 0.11 -4.02
C GLY A 81 -5.79 1.16 -5.06
N SER A 82 -4.63 0.94 -5.66
CA SER A 82 -4.09 1.74 -6.75
C SER A 82 -2.97 0.93 -7.43
N HIS A 83 -1.92 1.58 -7.91
CA HIS A 83 -0.76 0.97 -8.53
C HIS A 83 0.54 1.58 -8.00
N ILE A 84 1.65 0.88 -8.15
CA ILE A 84 2.98 1.38 -7.77
C ILE A 84 3.95 1.48 -8.94
N ASP A 85 3.60 0.91 -10.09
CA ASP A 85 4.33 1.18 -11.32
C ASP A 85 4.13 2.65 -11.75
N THR A 86 5.06 3.17 -12.51
CA THR A 86 5.03 4.54 -12.98
C THR A 86 5.26 4.62 -14.49
N VAL A 87 4.94 5.74 -15.08
CA VAL A 87 5.48 6.11 -16.40
C VAL A 87 6.95 6.49 -16.26
N ARG A 88 7.66 6.74 -17.39
CA ARG A 88 9.10 7.04 -17.39
C ARG A 88 9.47 8.27 -16.57
N THR A 89 8.60 9.25 -16.51
CA THR A 89 8.75 10.51 -15.78
C THR A 89 7.61 10.71 -14.81
N GLY A 90 7.35 9.68 -13.99
CA GLY A 90 6.27 9.68 -13.02
C GLY A 90 6.54 10.56 -11.81
N GLY A 91 5.48 11.04 -11.19
CA GLY A 91 5.55 11.66 -9.87
C GLY A 91 5.55 10.61 -8.77
N ARG A 92 6.18 10.93 -7.64
CA ARG A 92 6.26 10.02 -6.49
C ARG A 92 4.92 9.71 -5.82
N TYR A 93 3.88 10.49 -6.10
CA TYR A 93 2.54 10.33 -5.53
C TYR A 93 1.58 9.57 -6.44
N ASP A 94 1.83 9.58 -7.76
CA ASP A 94 0.95 8.95 -8.74
C ASP A 94 0.90 7.44 -8.52
N GLY A 95 -0.29 6.93 -8.20
CA GLY A 95 -0.53 5.55 -7.81
C GLY A 95 -0.06 5.20 -6.40
N ASN A 96 1.16 5.54 -6.05
CA ASN A 96 1.79 5.22 -4.78
C ASN A 96 1.01 5.75 -3.58
N LEU A 97 0.50 6.99 -3.66
CA LEU A 97 -0.29 7.58 -2.60
C LEU A 97 -1.53 6.73 -2.27
N GLY A 98 -2.22 6.24 -3.30
CA GLY A 98 -3.43 5.42 -3.11
C GLY A 98 -3.13 4.10 -2.41
N VAL A 99 -2.10 3.37 -2.82
CA VAL A 99 -1.68 2.12 -2.18
C VAL A 99 -1.23 2.35 -0.75
N LEU A 100 -0.34 3.31 -0.53
CA LEU A 100 0.25 3.55 0.80
C LEU A 100 -0.75 4.17 1.78
N THR A 101 -1.73 4.94 1.30
CA THR A 101 -2.84 5.41 2.12
C THR A 101 -3.72 4.23 2.59
N GLY A 102 -4.02 3.28 1.72
CA GLY A 102 -4.73 2.06 2.11
C GLY A 102 -3.98 1.29 3.20
N LEU A 103 -2.67 1.10 3.03
CA LEU A 103 -1.82 0.45 4.03
C LEU A 103 -1.81 1.22 5.36
N GLU A 104 -1.70 2.54 5.32
CA GLU A 104 -1.72 3.40 6.51
C GLU A 104 -3.05 3.31 7.27
N VAL A 105 -4.17 3.25 6.56
CA VAL A 105 -5.49 3.06 7.18
C VAL A 105 -5.55 1.72 7.91
N LEU A 106 -5.07 0.63 7.29
CA LEU A 106 -5.07 -0.70 7.92
C LEU A 106 -4.16 -0.75 9.15
N GLU A 107 -3.00 -0.11 9.09
CA GLU A 107 -2.10 -0.02 10.25
C GLU A 107 -2.74 0.77 11.39
N THR A 108 -3.34 1.91 11.09
CA THR A 108 -4.05 2.72 12.08
C THR A 108 -5.18 1.95 12.75
N LEU A 109 -5.98 1.20 11.98
CA LEU A 109 -7.05 0.36 12.55
C LEU A 109 -6.49 -0.74 13.45
N THR A 110 -5.37 -1.33 13.05
CA THR A 110 -4.71 -2.40 13.81
C THR A 110 -4.11 -1.88 15.12
N GLU A 111 -3.42 -0.75 15.09
CA GLU A 111 -2.85 -0.10 16.27
C GLU A 111 -3.91 0.35 17.29
N ARG A 112 -5.11 0.62 16.83
CA ARG A 112 -6.24 1.03 17.68
C ARG A 112 -7.16 -0.13 18.08
N ASP A 113 -6.78 -1.37 17.79
CA ASP A 113 -7.58 -2.57 18.06
C ASP A 113 -9.02 -2.46 17.50
N ILE A 114 -9.18 -1.78 16.37
CA ILE A 114 -10.48 -1.62 15.71
C ILE A 114 -10.70 -2.82 14.79
N GLU A 115 -11.65 -3.67 15.16
CA GLU A 115 -12.14 -4.72 14.29
C GLU A 115 -13.15 -4.16 13.28
N THR A 116 -13.01 -4.52 12.02
CA THR A 116 -13.98 -4.19 10.99
C THR A 116 -15.01 -5.30 10.82
N LEU A 117 -16.21 -4.97 10.36
CA LEU A 117 -17.27 -5.93 10.15
C LEU A 117 -16.90 -6.90 9.01
N SER A 118 -16.49 -6.36 7.87
CA SER A 118 -16.01 -7.11 6.72
C SER A 118 -14.48 -7.15 6.64
N LEU A 119 -13.97 -8.05 5.79
CA LEU A 119 -12.58 -8.04 5.34
C LEU A 119 -12.25 -6.69 4.68
N ILE A 120 -10.97 -6.29 4.73
CA ILE A 120 -10.46 -5.17 3.95
C ILE A 120 -9.37 -5.69 3.03
N HIS A 121 -9.48 -5.40 1.72
CA HIS A 121 -8.50 -5.69 0.69
C HIS A 121 -7.74 -4.42 0.29
N ILE A 122 -6.42 -4.53 0.12
CA ILE A 122 -5.60 -3.53 -0.58
C ILE A 122 -5.05 -4.15 -1.85
#